data_7492e52acb294aad8697f39fcc947f53
#
_entry.id   7492e52acb294aad8697f39fcc947f53
#
_cell.length_a   1.000
_cell.length_b   1.000
_cell.length_c   1.000
_cell.angle_alpha   90.00
_cell.angle_beta   90.00
_cell.angle_gamma   90.00
#
_symmetry.space_group_name_H-M   'P 1'
#
loop_
_entity.id
_entity.type
_entity.pdbx_description
1 polymer ?
#
loop_
_entity_poly.entity_id
_entity_poly.type
_entity_poly.pdbx_seq_one_letter_code
_entity_poly.pdbx_strand_id
1 'polypeptide(L)'
;MKPTGWHSVKYDNVDGKSLYNRCHLIGYQLTAENANKQNLITGTRYLNVDGMLPFENMVADYVKETNNHVLYRVTPIFTGDNLVADGVLMEGYSVEDEGDGICFCVYAYNVQPGITIDYATGDSWLSGEGSSNGSNTGSSQVTKHEDEHQEDAHHDAAVQTEAYEAETTAPASTGTEYKL
;
A
#
# COMPACT_ATOMS: atom_id res chain seq x y z
N MET A 1 8.67 -14.18 0.00
CA MET A 1 7.95 -14.16 -1.29
C MET A 1 8.01 -12.74 -1.84
N LYS A 2 8.23 -12.56 -3.17
CA LYS A 2 8.32 -11.24 -3.80
C LYS A 2 7.10 -11.05 -4.71
N PRO A 3 6.28 -9.99 -4.53
CA PRO A 3 5.19 -9.66 -5.44
C PRO A 3 5.72 -9.25 -6.84
N THR A 4 4.82 -9.06 -7.82
CA THR A 4 5.18 -8.58 -9.16
C THR A 4 5.82 -7.19 -9.09
N GLY A 5 6.76 -6.89 -10.00
CA GLY A 5 7.46 -5.60 -10.05
C GLY A 5 8.36 -5.30 -8.84
N TRP A 6 8.70 -6.30 -8.02
CA TRP A 6 9.53 -6.11 -6.82
C TRP A 6 11.00 -5.84 -7.14
N HIS A 7 11.50 -4.71 -6.68
CA HIS A 7 12.92 -4.38 -6.66
C HIS A 7 13.38 -4.05 -5.23
N SER A 8 14.56 -4.55 -4.83
CA SER A 8 15.20 -4.16 -3.57
C SER A 8 16.00 -2.89 -3.81
N VAL A 9 15.36 -1.73 -3.67
CA VAL A 9 15.97 -0.41 -3.91
C VAL A 9 15.84 0.45 -2.67
N LYS A 10 16.88 1.25 -2.39
CA LYS A 10 16.96 2.12 -1.22
C LYS A 10 17.23 3.55 -1.66
N TYR A 11 16.56 4.49 -0.96
CA TYR A 11 16.74 5.94 -1.12
C TYR A 11 16.88 6.60 0.25
N ASP A 12 17.80 7.56 0.37
CA ASP A 12 18.05 8.23 1.66
C ASP A 12 16.89 9.15 2.10
N ASN A 13 16.05 9.59 1.16
CA ASN A 13 14.85 10.40 1.41
C ASN A 13 13.59 9.57 1.71
N VAL A 14 13.69 8.25 1.81
CA VAL A 14 12.59 7.36 2.19
C VAL A 14 12.76 6.94 3.65
N ASP A 15 11.70 7.00 4.43
CA ASP A 15 11.69 6.49 5.80
C ASP A 15 12.03 4.99 5.82
N GLY A 16 12.97 4.58 6.68
CA GLY A 16 13.53 3.22 6.68
C GLY A 16 14.33 2.88 5.43
N LYS A 17 14.58 3.86 4.54
CA LYS A 17 15.36 3.80 3.29
C LYS A 17 14.82 2.87 2.21
N SER A 18 14.07 1.84 2.51
CA SER A 18 13.53 0.88 1.53
C SER A 18 12.31 1.47 0.84
N LEU A 19 12.39 1.65 -0.50
CA LEU A 19 11.26 2.17 -1.29
C LEU A 19 10.07 1.25 -1.21
N TYR A 20 10.28 -0.04 -1.50
CA TYR A 20 9.19 -1.02 -1.56
C TYR A 20 9.09 -1.87 -0.31
N ASN A 21 7.86 -2.07 0.12
CA ASN A 21 7.44 -3.03 1.13
C ASN A 21 6.65 -4.16 0.46
N ARG A 22 6.67 -5.35 1.05
CA ARG A 22 5.69 -6.39 0.77
C ARG A 22 4.38 -5.98 1.45
N CYS A 23 3.65 -5.08 0.77
CA CYS A 23 2.49 -4.43 1.32
C CYS A 23 1.32 -5.41 1.39
N HIS A 24 0.77 -5.63 2.58
CA HIS A 24 -0.47 -6.39 2.73
C HIS A 24 -1.63 -5.54 2.20
N LEU A 25 -2.55 -6.16 1.46
CA LEU A 25 -3.81 -5.52 1.07
C LEU A 25 -4.73 -5.39 2.28
N ILE A 26 -4.78 -6.43 3.12
CA ILE A 26 -5.44 -6.39 4.43
C ILE A 26 -4.39 -6.74 5.47
N GLY A 27 -4.16 -5.82 6.40
CA GLY A 27 -3.10 -5.91 7.38
C GLY A 27 -3.17 -7.15 8.27
N TYR A 28 -2.01 -7.59 8.76
CA TYR A 28 -1.89 -8.76 9.64
C TYR A 28 -2.79 -8.67 10.87
N GLN A 29 -2.97 -7.48 11.43
CA GLN A 29 -3.83 -7.23 12.59
C GLN A 29 -5.30 -7.59 12.36
N LEU A 30 -5.76 -7.63 11.09
CA LEU A 30 -7.13 -7.95 10.70
C LEU A 30 -7.31 -9.40 10.24
N THR A 31 -6.27 -10.03 9.67
CA THR A 31 -6.37 -11.36 9.05
C THR A 31 -5.55 -12.43 9.74
N ALA A 32 -4.55 -12.06 10.54
CA ALA A 32 -3.50 -12.93 11.05
C ALA A 32 -2.72 -13.70 9.93
N GLU A 33 -2.79 -13.23 8.67
CA GLU A 33 -2.10 -13.83 7.53
C GLU A 33 -0.80 -13.11 7.23
N ASN A 34 0.33 -13.81 7.31
CA ASN A 34 1.66 -13.22 7.10
C ASN A 34 2.22 -13.43 5.68
N ALA A 35 1.87 -14.50 4.98
CA ALA A 35 2.54 -14.90 3.74
C ALA A 35 1.59 -15.38 2.64
N ASN A 36 0.39 -14.84 2.57
CA ASN A 36 -0.56 -15.14 1.51
C ASN A 36 -0.22 -14.33 0.25
N LYS A 37 0.01 -15.01 -0.89
CA LYS A 37 0.31 -14.36 -2.17
C LYS A 37 -0.79 -13.45 -2.67
N GLN A 38 -2.04 -13.79 -2.37
CA GLN A 38 -3.22 -13.02 -2.78
C GLN A 38 -3.42 -11.76 -1.95
N ASN A 39 -2.72 -11.67 -0.81
CA ASN A 39 -2.78 -10.54 0.13
C ASN A 39 -1.53 -9.66 0.08
N LEU A 40 -0.66 -9.79 -0.93
CA LEU A 40 0.61 -9.05 -1.02
C LEU A 40 0.79 -8.37 -2.37
N ILE A 41 1.12 -7.08 -2.35
CA ILE A 41 1.56 -6.31 -3.52
C ILE A 41 2.92 -5.65 -3.27
N THR A 42 3.57 -5.20 -4.36
CA THR A 42 4.70 -4.27 -4.27
C THR A 42 4.14 -2.88 -3.99
N GLY A 43 4.20 -2.45 -2.75
CA GLY A 43 3.77 -1.12 -2.30
C GLY A 43 4.94 -0.27 -1.86
N THR A 44 4.84 1.04 -2.05
CA THR A 44 5.82 1.98 -1.50
C THR A 44 5.72 2.06 0.03
N ARG A 45 6.78 2.54 0.67
CA ARG A 45 6.75 2.83 2.11
C ARG A 45 5.63 3.84 2.43
N TYR A 46 5.47 4.87 1.59
CA TYR A 46 4.45 5.90 1.75
C TYR A 46 3.03 5.31 1.62
N LEU A 47 2.74 4.51 0.58
CA LEU A 47 1.45 3.81 0.48
C LEU A 47 1.16 3.00 1.74
N ASN A 48 2.13 2.18 2.19
CA ASN A 48 1.92 1.24 3.29
C ASN A 48 1.63 1.96 4.62
N VAL A 49 2.38 3.02 4.93
CA VAL A 49 2.35 3.67 6.25
C VAL A 49 1.41 4.88 6.28
N ASP A 50 1.49 5.74 5.26
CA ASP A 50 0.72 6.99 5.24
C ASP A 50 -0.61 6.80 4.49
N GLY A 51 -0.65 5.92 3.49
CA GLY A 51 -1.85 5.68 2.68
C GLY A 51 -2.83 4.69 3.30
N MET A 52 -2.35 3.52 3.72
CA MET A 52 -3.24 2.41 4.11
C MET A 52 -3.41 2.27 5.63
N LEU A 53 -2.31 2.32 6.38
CA LEU A 53 -2.31 2.04 7.82
C LEU A 53 -3.35 2.85 8.64
N PRO A 54 -3.61 4.15 8.37
CA PRO A 54 -4.64 4.89 9.11
C PRO A 54 -6.04 4.27 9.00
N PHE A 55 -6.40 3.78 7.81
CA PHE A 55 -7.71 3.14 7.58
C PHE A 55 -7.76 1.72 8.15
N GLU A 56 -6.67 0.97 8.10
CA GLU A 56 -6.55 -0.33 8.74
C GLU A 56 -6.69 -0.23 10.26
N ASN A 57 -6.04 0.76 10.88
CA ASN A 57 -6.16 1.03 12.31
C ASN A 57 -7.58 1.44 12.68
N MET A 58 -8.23 2.32 11.89
CA MET A 58 -9.62 2.72 12.11
C MET A 58 -10.56 1.50 12.15
N VAL A 59 -10.43 0.56 11.22
CA VAL A 59 -11.21 -0.68 11.20
C VAL A 59 -10.87 -1.57 12.40
N ALA A 60 -9.59 -1.75 12.70
CA ALA A 60 -9.14 -2.60 13.81
C ALA A 60 -9.62 -2.08 15.16
N ASP A 61 -9.52 -0.77 15.39
CA ASP A 61 -9.96 -0.12 16.64
C ASP A 61 -11.47 -0.23 16.79
N TYR A 62 -12.26 0.04 15.72
CA TYR A 62 -13.70 -0.12 15.76
C TYR A 62 -14.13 -1.55 16.13
N VAL A 63 -13.56 -2.56 15.47
CA VAL A 63 -13.88 -3.98 15.78
C VAL A 63 -13.50 -4.32 17.21
N LYS A 64 -12.35 -3.85 17.70
CA LYS A 64 -11.87 -4.11 19.05
C LYS A 64 -12.74 -3.44 20.13
N GLU A 65 -13.20 -2.21 19.88
CA GLU A 65 -13.98 -1.44 20.85
C GLU A 65 -15.45 -1.87 20.92
N THR A 66 -16.04 -2.23 19.75
CA THR A 66 -17.47 -2.52 19.65
C THR A 66 -17.79 -4.01 19.61
N ASN A 67 -16.85 -4.84 19.22
CA ASN A 67 -17.05 -6.26 18.84
C ASN A 67 -18.07 -6.45 17.70
N ASN A 68 -18.29 -5.40 16.90
CA ASN A 68 -19.13 -5.41 15.71
C ASN A 68 -18.33 -5.86 14.48
N HIS A 69 -19.04 -6.18 13.39
CA HIS A 69 -18.43 -6.59 12.12
C HIS A 69 -18.25 -5.40 11.18
N VAL A 70 -17.21 -5.48 10.35
CA VAL A 70 -16.96 -4.55 9.25
C VAL A 70 -16.86 -5.32 7.94
N LEU A 71 -17.62 -4.91 6.93
CA LEU A 71 -17.35 -5.30 5.55
C LEU A 71 -16.15 -4.46 5.08
N TYR A 72 -15.01 -5.13 4.87
CA TYR A 72 -13.77 -4.47 4.48
C TYR A 72 -13.24 -5.07 3.19
N ARG A 73 -13.00 -4.24 2.18
CA ARG A 73 -12.48 -4.64 0.88
C ARG A 73 -11.31 -3.76 0.48
N VAL A 74 -10.24 -4.38 0.02
CA VAL A 74 -9.07 -3.70 -0.54
C VAL A 74 -8.78 -4.26 -1.93
N THR A 75 -8.83 -3.40 -2.94
CA THR A 75 -8.68 -3.78 -4.35
C THR A 75 -7.47 -3.07 -4.92
N PRO A 76 -6.38 -3.78 -5.30
CA PRO A 76 -5.26 -3.17 -6.00
C PRO A 76 -5.68 -2.83 -7.44
N ILE A 77 -5.33 -1.62 -7.88
CA ILE A 77 -5.67 -1.14 -9.22
C ILE A 77 -4.40 -1.08 -10.06
N PHE A 78 -4.42 -1.78 -11.20
CA PHE A 78 -3.33 -1.83 -12.16
C PHE A 78 -3.76 -1.22 -13.49
N THR A 79 -2.92 -0.41 -14.12
CA THR A 79 -3.14 0.06 -15.48
C THR A 79 -2.56 -0.95 -16.47
N GLY A 80 -3.42 -1.52 -17.33
CA GLY A 80 -3.00 -2.49 -18.35
C GLY A 80 -2.24 -3.68 -17.77
N ASP A 81 -1.06 -3.95 -18.31
CA ASP A 81 -0.19 -5.07 -17.90
C ASP A 81 0.91 -4.64 -16.91
N ASN A 82 0.75 -3.51 -16.22
CA ASN A 82 1.71 -3.04 -15.24
C ASN A 82 1.97 -4.08 -14.15
N LEU A 83 3.22 -4.18 -13.70
CA LEU A 83 3.63 -5.12 -12.65
C LEU A 83 3.46 -4.57 -11.24
N VAL A 84 3.37 -3.23 -11.12
CA VAL A 84 3.14 -2.50 -9.87
C VAL A 84 1.78 -1.84 -9.94
N ALA A 85 0.97 -1.95 -8.88
CA ALA A 85 -0.33 -1.29 -8.81
C ALA A 85 -0.17 0.23 -8.75
N ASP A 86 -1.05 0.98 -9.42
CA ASP A 86 -1.10 2.44 -9.35
C ASP A 86 -1.53 2.93 -7.96
N GLY A 87 -2.29 2.11 -7.25
CA GLY A 87 -2.77 2.34 -5.91
C GLY A 87 -3.74 1.24 -5.46
N VAL A 88 -4.40 1.46 -4.34
CA VAL A 88 -5.41 0.57 -3.79
C VAL A 88 -6.70 1.32 -3.48
N LEU A 89 -7.83 0.72 -3.84
CA LEU A 89 -9.15 1.17 -3.41
C LEU A 89 -9.49 0.43 -2.11
N MET A 90 -9.74 1.18 -1.04
CA MET A 90 -10.09 0.66 0.27
C MET A 90 -11.52 1.06 0.60
N GLU A 91 -12.34 0.08 0.98
CA GLU A 91 -13.75 0.28 1.29
C GLU A 91 -14.07 -0.38 2.63
N GLY A 92 -14.73 0.35 3.51
CA GLY A 92 -15.13 -0.11 4.83
C GLY A 92 -16.57 0.28 5.14
N TYR A 93 -17.33 -0.66 5.74
CA TYR A 93 -18.71 -0.41 6.17
C TYR A 93 -19.02 -1.26 7.40
N SER A 94 -19.37 -0.64 8.52
CA SER A 94 -19.78 -1.33 9.74
C SER A 94 -21.20 -1.89 9.60
N VAL A 95 -21.39 -3.15 10.03
CA VAL A 95 -22.59 -3.92 9.70
C VAL A 95 -23.74 -3.63 10.68
N GLU A 96 -23.49 -3.73 11.99
CA GLU A 96 -24.51 -3.70 13.02
C GLU A 96 -25.11 -2.30 13.21
N ASP A 97 -24.34 -1.26 12.95
CA ASP A 97 -24.76 0.14 13.06
C ASP A 97 -25.01 0.81 11.70
N GLU A 98 -25.10 -0.02 10.63
CA GLU A 98 -25.45 0.44 9.27
C GLU A 98 -24.52 1.56 8.75
N GLY A 99 -23.23 1.48 9.09
CA GLY A 99 -22.20 2.41 8.61
C GLY A 99 -22.00 3.65 9.49
N ASP A 100 -22.63 3.73 10.68
CA ASP A 100 -22.48 4.88 11.57
C ASP A 100 -21.05 4.98 12.15
N GLY A 101 -20.41 3.84 12.44
CA GLY A 101 -19.04 3.79 12.95
C GLY A 101 -17.98 3.77 11.87
N ILE A 102 -18.17 2.97 10.81
CA ILE A 102 -17.25 2.85 9.66
C ILE A 102 -18.03 2.97 8.36
N CYS A 103 -17.75 4.02 7.59
CA CYS A 103 -18.26 4.17 6.24
C CYS A 103 -17.26 4.99 5.40
N PHE A 104 -16.42 4.31 4.61
CA PHE A 104 -15.47 4.98 3.72
C PHE A 104 -15.26 4.24 2.41
N CYS A 105 -14.90 4.99 1.38
CA CYS A 105 -14.41 4.52 0.10
C CYS A 105 -13.28 5.45 -0.32
N VAL A 106 -12.03 5.00 -0.21
CA VAL A 106 -10.84 5.82 -0.42
C VAL A 106 -9.87 5.16 -1.37
N TYR A 107 -9.15 5.98 -2.15
CA TYR A 107 -8.10 5.51 -3.03
C TYR A 107 -6.74 5.99 -2.53
N ALA A 108 -5.89 5.05 -2.14
CA ALA A 108 -4.52 5.33 -1.72
C ALA A 108 -3.55 5.11 -2.88
N TYR A 109 -2.83 6.16 -3.27
CA TYR A 109 -1.88 6.11 -4.38
C TYR A 109 -0.59 5.39 -4.00
N ASN A 110 -0.12 4.52 -4.89
CA ASN A 110 1.16 3.83 -4.72
C ASN A 110 2.32 4.71 -5.20
N VAL A 111 2.55 5.80 -4.51
CA VAL A 111 3.57 6.81 -4.80
C VAL A 111 4.57 6.91 -3.65
N GLN A 112 5.72 7.54 -3.91
CA GLN A 112 6.67 7.92 -2.87
C GLN A 112 7.14 9.36 -3.16
N PRO A 113 6.98 10.31 -2.22
CA PRO A 113 7.47 11.68 -2.40
C PRO A 113 8.94 11.72 -2.79
N GLY A 114 9.26 12.47 -3.85
CA GLY A 114 10.63 12.63 -4.35
C GLY A 114 11.16 11.44 -5.18
N ILE A 115 10.34 10.42 -5.46
CA ILE A 115 10.69 9.25 -6.27
C ILE A 115 9.72 9.15 -7.44
N THR A 116 10.23 8.88 -8.63
CA THR A 116 9.46 8.50 -9.81
C THR A 116 9.50 6.97 -9.96
N ILE A 117 8.35 6.36 -10.23
CA ILE A 117 8.18 4.92 -10.37
C ILE A 117 7.72 4.60 -11.79
N ASP A 118 8.37 3.64 -12.43
CA ASP A 118 7.85 2.97 -13.63
C ASP A 118 6.97 1.80 -13.20
N TYR A 119 5.66 1.98 -13.25
CA TYR A 119 4.70 0.95 -12.83
C TYR A 119 4.70 -0.28 -13.74
N ALA A 120 5.16 -0.15 -14.99
CA ALA A 120 5.26 -1.30 -15.89
C ALA A 120 6.30 -2.32 -15.42
N THR A 121 7.41 -1.84 -14.83
CA THR A 121 8.55 -2.69 -14.44
C THR A 121 8.80 -2.75 -12.95
N GLY A 122 8.47 -1.69 -12.22
CA GLY A 122 8.86 -1.45 -10.82
C GLY A 122 10.21 -0.74 -10.67
N ASP A 123 10.84 -0.32 -11.77
CA ASP A 123 12.03 0.52 -11.72
C ASP A 123 11.71 1.89 -11.14
N SER A 124 12.70 2.55 -10.55
CA SER A 124 12.50 3.83 -9.89
C SER A 124 13.77 4.68 -9.89
N TRP A 125 13.59 6.01 -9.78
CA TRP A 125 14.68 6.98 -9.71
C TRP A 125 14.24 8.23 -8.93
N LEU A 126 15.19 9.04 -8.50
CA LEU A 126 14.91 10.33 -7.86
C LEU A 126 14.16 11.26 -8.83
N SER A 127 13.09 11.88 -8.35
CA SER A 127 12.34 12.86 -9.15
C SER A 127 13.26 14.05 -9.51
N GLY A 128 13.36 14.35 -10.82
CA GLY A 128 14.27 15.36 -11.36
C GLY A 128 15.53 14.79 -11.99
N GLU A 129 15.88 13.55 -11.76
CA GLU A 129 16.86 12.80 -12.54
C GLU A 129 16.09 12.12 -13.68
N GLY A 130 16.16 12.69 -14.89
CA GLY A 130 15.46 12.12 -16.05
C GLY A 130 15.91 10.66 -16.28
N SER A 131 14.98 9.81 -16.71
CA SER A 131 15.27 8.43 -17.16
C SER A 131 16.36 8.49 -18.23
N SER A 132 17.63 8.37 -17.85
CA SER A 132 18.73 8.22 -18.77
C SER A 132 18.74 6.76 -19.26
N ASN A 133 17.96 6.51 -20.32
CA ASN A 133 18.10 5.30 -21.12
C ASN A 133 19.45 5.39 -21.85
N GLY A 134 20.51 4.93 -21.21
CA GLY A 134 21.86 4.97 -21.75
C GLY A 134 22.81 4.18 -20.86
N SER A 135 23.21 3.02 -21.33
CA SER A 135 24.28 2.19 -20.77
C SER A 135 25.43 3.06 -20.26
N ASN A 136 25.60 3.14 -18.94
CA ASN A 136 26.91 3.47 -18.41
C ASN A 136 27.14 2.77 -17.06
N THR A 137 28.12 1.90 -17.05
CA THR A 137 28.73 1.26 -15.90
C THR A 137 29.27 2.32 -14.94
N GLY A 138 28.53 2.63 -13.89
CA GLY A 138 28.92 3.48 -12.79
C GLY A 138 28.66 2.76 -11.47
N SER A 139 29.73 2.32 -10.85
CA SER A 139 29.83 1.63 -9.58
C SER A 139 29.00 2.33 -8.48
N SER A 140 27.84 1.78 -8.18
CA SER A 140 27.18 2.02 -6.89
C SER A 140 27.32 0.73 -6.09
N GLN A 141 27.94 0.84 -4.94
CA GLN A 141 28.24 -0.28 -4.05
C GLN A 141 26.95 -0.96 -3.62
N VAL A 142 26.68 -2.13 -4.19
CA VAL A 142 25.68 -3.08 -3.70
C VAL A 142 26.25 -3.73 -2.45
N THR A 143 25.89 -3.21 -1.28
CA THR A 143 26.07 -3.97 -0.05
C THR A 143 24.95 -4.99 0.05
N LYS A 144 25.29 -6.25 -0.17
CA LYS A 144 24.43 -7.38 0.22
C LYS A 144 24.38 -7.40 1.74
N HIS A 145 23.22 -7.14 2.31
CA HIS A 145 22.91 -7.47 3.69
C HIS A 145 21.68 -8.38 3.75
N GLU A 146 21.85 -9.41 4.53
CA GLU A 146 20.88 -10.48 4.80
C GLU A 146 19.67 -9.94 5.55
N ASP A 147 18.51 -10.59 5.30
CA ASP A 147 17.19 -10.26 5.87
C ASP A 147 17.24 -10.35 7.42
N GLU A 148 17.24 -9.22 8.11
CA GLU A 148 16.88 -9.17 9.52
C GLU A 148 15.46 -8.65 9.68
N HIS A 149 14.70 -9.37 10.52
CA HIS A 149 13.35 -9.04 10.95
C HIS A 149 13.31 -7.63 11.53
N GLN A 150 12.49 -6.77 10.98
CA GLN A 150 12.21 -5.46 11.55
C GLN A 150 10.81 -5.47 12.13
N GLU A 151 10.73 -5.38 13.46
CA GLU A 151 9.51 -5.19 14.23
C GLU A 151 8.98 -3.77 14.05
N ASP A 152 7.65 -3.66 13.96
CA ASP A 152 6.93 -2.41 13.75
C ASP A 152 7.13 -1.43 14.90
N ALA A 153 7.67 -0.25 14.61
CA ALA A 153 7.70 0.88 15.53
C ALA A 153 6.58 1.87 15.15
N HIS A 154 5.62 2.04 16.06
CA HIS A 154 4.58 3.07 15.99
C HIS A 154 5.20 4.48 16.02
N HIS A 155 4.81 5.31 15.08
CA HIS A 155 5.04 6.75 15.17
C HIS A 155 3.79 7.52 14.72
N ASP A 156 3.28 8.37 15.61
CA ASP A 156 2.14 9.27 15.39
C ASP A 156 2.51 10.37 14.39
N ALA A 157 1.78 10.48 13.30
CA ALA A 157 1.85 11.63 12.41
C ALA A 157 0.46 12.01 11.90
N ALA A 158 0.08 13.26 12.13
CA ALA A 158 -1.22 13.84 11.75
C ALA A 158 -1.37 13.92 10.22
N VAL A 159 -2.48 13.39 9.70
CA VAL A 159 -2.85 13.42 8.28
C VAL A 159 -3.89 14.51 8.03
N GLN A 160 -3.62 15.38 7.06
CA GLN A 160 -4.65 16.25 6.47
C GLN A 160 -5.32 15.49 5.33
N THR A 161 -6.62 15.25 5.45
CA THR A 161 -7.45 14.61 4.42
C THR A 161 -8.21 15.67 3.64
N GLU A 162 -7.98 15.75 2.33
CA GLU A 162 -8.91 16.40 1.40
C GLU A 162 -9.92 15.34 0.91
N ALA A 163 -11.20 15.59 1.16
CA ALA A 163 -12.29 14.74 0.67
C ALA A 163 -12.54 15.02 -0.82
N TYR A 164 -12.48 13.97 -1.65
CA TYR A 164 -12.87 14.04 -3.06
C TYR A 164 -14.22 13.33 -3.25
N GLU A 165 -15.23 14.04 -3.71
CA GLU A 165 -16.52 13.46 -4.08
C GLU A 165 -16.38 12.79 -5.46
N ALA A 166 -16.56 11.47 -5.51
CA ALA A 166 -16.50 10.69 -6.74
C ALA A 166 -17.92 10.38 -7.27
N GLU A 167 -18.20 10.81 -8.49
CA GLU A 167 -19.36 10.35 -9.26
C GLU A 167 -19.19 8.87 -9.65
N THR A 168 -20.20 8.07 -9.33
CA THR A 168 -20.23 6.61 -9.52
C THR A 168 -20.54 6.21 -10.96
N THR A 169 -19.58 5.64 -11.67
CA THR A 169 -19.84 4.62 -12.69
C THR A 169 -18.77 3.53 -12.59
N ALA A 170 -19.10 2.41 -11.91
CA ALA A 170 -18.16 1.30 -11.70
C ALA A 170 -18.30 0.24 -12.81
N PRO A 171 -17.19 -0.25 -13.39
CA PRO A 171 -17.16 -1.56 -14.03
C PRO A 171 -16.97 -2.65 -12.95
N ALA A 172 -17.64 -3.79 -13.14
CA ALA A 172 -17.56 -4.93 -12.24
C ALA A 172 -16.13 -5.49 -12.16
N SER A 173 -15.48 -5.40 -11.00
CA SER A 173 -14.20 -6.02 -10.72
C SER A 173 -14.39 -7.14 -9.70
N THR A 174 -13.72 -8.27 -9.94
CA THR A 174 -13.67 -9.43 -9.03
C THR A 174 -12.72 -9.12 -7.87
N GLY A 175 -13.24 -8.48 -6.82
CA GLY A 175 -12.50 -8.25 -5.57
C GLY A 175 -12.71 -9.42 -4.60
N THR A 176 -11.69 -9.69 -3.78
CA THR A 176 -11.80 -10.66 -2.70
C THR A 176 -12.47 -9.98 -1.50
N GLU A 177 -13.63 -10.47 -1.10
CA GLU A 177 -14.43 -9.94 0.00
C GLU A 177 -14.24 -10.81 1.25
N TYR A 178 -13.89 -10.18 2.37
CA TYR A 178 -13.80 -10.85 3.67
C TYR A 178 -14.79 -10.18 4.65
N LYS A 179 -15.50 -11.02 5.41
CA LYS A 179 -16.31 -10.58 6.55
C LYS A 179 -15.46 -10.76 7.80
N LEU A 180 -15.12 -9.67 8.46
CA LEU A 180 -14.38 -9.63 9.73
C LEU A 180 -15.34 -9.68 10.92
#